data_56d9c27b4b810b915bd2f735d638fae6
#
_entry.id   56d9c27b4b810b915bd2f735d638fae6
#
_cell.length_a   1.000
_cell.length_b   1.000
_cell.length_c   1.000
_cell.angle_alpha   90.00
_cell.angle_beta   90.00
_cell.angle_gamma   90.00
#
_symmetry.space_group_name_H-M   'P 1'
#
loop_
_entity.id
_entity.type
_entity.pdbx_description
1 polymer ?
#
loop_
_entity_poly.entity_id
_entity_poly.type
_entity_poly.pdbx_seq_one_letter_code
_entity_poly.pdbx_strand_id
1 'polypeptide(L)'
;MTSPGIVNVSKFVSAGNKKFAKYVDYVDREKAIRNEHFSEFNANRYDGYHRYMENPEKSSGLFTANKNNLNKEERQKLKESFQLAQQNDSIMWQDVISFDNQFLKEGGIYNPATGYLDETALQASIREGMLATLRNENMEASAVWTASIHYNTDNIHVHIAIVEPHPTREYSTFENKKTDEIYKARRGLRKQNSLDLMKSKVANHLMDRDKELIKVTELVNQRMLPTEERLNEFLTLPMQQLMKSIYQELPEDMRKWKYNMNALDAIRPKIDVLTNMYVNQYHPEDRHELNEALNDQKEFFKRMYGEGTKEANRFEDYKTNKEQEFYAKMGNAFLNECKNIQTNEQHAFYQKFGENKKFYSTGLSRRTLKKLRDSLQHDYRSMKNQRKYQELQDEMERK
;
A
#
# COMPACT_ATOMS: atom_id res chain seq x y z
N MET A 1 14.30 8.82 -21.83
CA MET A 1 13.35 8.72 -20.70
C MET A 1 12.16 7.93 -21.20
N THR A 2 11.86 6.81 -20.60
CA THR A 2 10.66 6.02 -20.92
C THR A 2 9.44 6.74 -20.34
N SER A 3 8.38 6.89 -21.14
CA SER A 3 7.12 7.40 -20.64
C SER A 3 6.54 6.46 -19.59
N PRO A 4 5.83 6.98 -18.56
CA PRO A 4 5.20 6.12 -17.56
C PRO A 4 4.12 5.25 -18.21
N GLY A 5 4.09 3.95 -17.86
CA GLY A 5 3.09 3.02 -18.36
C GLY A 5 1.67 3.37 -17.94
N ILE A 6 1.50 4.01 -16.76
CA ILE A 6 0.20 4.49 -16.26
C ILE A 6 0.36 5.89 -15.67
N VAL A 7 -0.53 6.78 -16.06
CA VAL A 7 -0.67 8.13 -15.49
C VAL A 7 -2.05 8.27 -14.86
N ASN A 8 -2.11 8.72 -13.61
CA ASN A 8 -3.36 9.04 -12.92
C ASN A 8 -3.42 10.54 -12.64
N VAL A 9 -4.41 11.22 -13.21
CA VAL A 9 -4.69 12.63 -12.97
C VAL A 9 -6.03 12.74 -12.24
N SER A 10 -6.03 13.42 -11.10
CA SER A 10 -7.23 13.65 -10.31
C SER A 10 -7.51 15.14 -10.17
N LYS A 11 -8.76 15.50 -10.39
CA LYS A 11 -9.29 16.84 -10.19
C LYS A 11 -10.60 16.76 -9.41
N PHE A 12 -11.00 17.86 -8.82
CA PHE A 12 -12.30 17.94 -8.15
C PHE A 12 -13.02 19.24 -8.48
N VAL A 13 -14.34 19.19 -8.40
CA VAL A 13 -15.27 20.27 -8.68
C VAL A 13 -16.25 20.39 -7.51
N SER A 14 -16.40 21.60 -6.98
CA SER A 14 -17.42 21.90 -5.97
C SER A 14 -18.73 22.33 -6.62
N ALA A 15 -19.87 21.99 -6.02
CA ALA A 15 -21.21 22.19 -6.54
C ALA A 15 -21.56 23.67 -6.88
N GLY A 16 -20.97 24.63 -6.17
CA GLY A 16 -21.27 26.06 -6.29
C GLY A 16 -20.43 26.87 -7.28
N ASN A 17 -19.53 26.24 -8.04
CA ASN A 17 -18.58 26.97 -8.87
C ASN A 17 -19.21 27.45 -10.22
N LYS A 18 -19.52 28.75 -10.32
CA LYS A 18 -20.18 29.39 -11.47
C LYS A 18 -19.32 29.51 -12.75
N LYS A 19 -18.03 29.24 -12.73
CA LYS A 19 -17.12 29.41 -13.89
C LYS A 19 -17.38 28.42 -15.04
N PHE A 20 -18.28 27.53 -14.89
CA PHE A 20 -18.50 26.38 -15.76
C PHE A 20 -19.72 26.48 -16.69
N ALA A 21 -20.59 27.51 -16.52
CA ALA A 21 -21.73 27.76 -17.41
C ALA A 21 -21.31 28.01 -18.88
N LYS A 22 -20.10 28.51 -19.08
CA LYS A 22 -19.57 28.78 -20.44
C LYS A 22 -19.05 27.54 -21.17
N TYR A 23 -18.88 26.41 -20.46
CA TYR A 23 -18.26 25.21 -21.03
C TYR A 23 -19.26 24.22 -21.59
N VAL A 24 -20.52 24.26 -21.13
CA VAL A 24 -21.61 23.43 -21.68
C VAL A 24 -21.81 23.75 -23.18
N ASP A 25 -21.69 25.05 -23.57
CA ASP A 25 -21.80 25.49 -24.95
C ASP A 25 -20.58 25.10 -25.82
N TYR A 26 -19.44 24.81 -25.21
CA TYR A 26 -18.21 24.40 -25.90
C TYR A 26 -18.18 22.90 -26.24
N VAL A 27 -18.88 22.10 -25.50
CA VAL A 27 -18.92 20.62 -25.62
C VAL A 27 -19.85 20.15 -26.71
N ASP A 28 -20.88 20.93 -27.03
CA ASP A 28 -21.78 20.70 -28.19
C ASP A 28 -21.08 20.90 -29.55
N ARG A 29 -19.81 21.31 -29.55
CA ARG A 29 -19.04 21.46 -30.79
C ARG A 29 -18.23 20.18 -31.03
N GLU A 30 -18.52 19.49 -32.12
CA GLU A 30 -17.85 18.28 -32.65
C GLU A 30 -16.31 18.33 -32.73
N LYS A 31 -15.68 19.48 -32.49
CA LYS A 31 -14.22 19.71 -32.61
C LYS A 31 -13.44 19.74 -31.30
N ALA A 32 -14.04 19.54 -30.13
CA ALA A 32 -13.36 19.64 -28.82
C ALA A 32 -12.59 18.38 -28.41
N ILE A 33 -11.98 17.67 -29.34
CA ILE A 33 -11.46 16.31 -29.17
C ILE A 33 -10.02 16.25 -28.64
N ARG A 34 -9.31 17.36 -28.62
CA ARG A 34 -7.90 17.36 -28.18
C ARG A 34 -7.62 18.66 -27.47
N ASN A 35 -7.64 18.72 -26.15
CA ASN A 35 -6.90 19.76 -25.45
C ASN A 35 -6.89 19.59 -23.94
N GLU A 36 -5.91 20.21 -23.31
CA GLU A 36 -5.62 20.40 -21.89
C GLU A 36 -6.81 20.88 -21.04
N HIS A 37 -7.98 21.12 -21.64
CA HIS A 37 -9.18 21.69 -21.04
C HIS A 37 -10.19 20.67 -20.46
N PHE A 38 -9.82 19.40 -20.38
CA PHE A 38 -10.65 18.37 -19.71
C PHE A 38 -11.05 18.77 -18.29
N SER A 39 -10.23 19.56 -17.64
CA SER A 39 -10.49 20.05 -16.27
C SER A 39 -11.60 21.07 -16.14
N GLU A 40 -12.01 21.69 -17.23
CA GLU A 40 -13.00 22.75 -17.22
C GLU A 40 -14.43 22.22 -17.49
N PHE A 41 -14.56 20.91 -17.69
CA PHE A 41 -15.72 20.27 -18.30
C PHE A 41 -16.96 20.23 -17.45
N ASN A 42 -16.97 20.55 -16.20
CA ASN A 42 -18.13 20.18 -15.42
C ASN A 42 -18.42 20.87 -14.15
N ALA A 43 -18.80 22.04 -14.18
CA ALA A 43 -19.22 22.54 -12.92
C ALA A 43 -20.67 22.94 -12.79
N ASN A 44 -21.39 22.99 -13.84
CA ASN A 44 -22.79 23.41 -13.71
C ASN A 44 -23.79 22.28 -13.51
N ARG A 45 -23.46 21.08 -13.96
CA ARG A 45 -24.29 19.89 -13.70
C ARG A 45 -23.40 18.67 -13.72
N TYR A 46 -23.37 17.89 -12.65
CA TYR A 46 -22.66 16.61 -12.59
C TYR A 46 -23.15 15.60 -13.64
N ASP A 47 -24.40 15.70 -14.08
CA ASP A 47 -24.96 14.89 -15.17
C ASP A 47 -24.35 15.20 -16.55
N GLY A 48 -23.80 16.38 -16.76
CA GLY A 48 -23.12 16.73 -18.02
C GLY A 48 -21.87 15.89 -18.30
N TYR A 49 -21.15 15.51 -17.25
CA TYR A 49 -19.99 14.64 -17.36
C TYR A 49 -20.38 13.23 -17.84
N HIS A 50 -21.51 12.71 -17.39
CA HIS A 50 -22.03 11.42 -17.87
C HIS A 50 -22.32 11.44 -19.37
N ARG A 51 -22.93 12.51 -19.90
CA ARG A 51 -23.20 12.60 -21.34
C ARG A 51 -21.93 12.59 -22.19
N TYR A 52 -20.85 13.21 -21.70
CA TYR A 52 -19.57 13.16 -22.36
C TYR A 52 -19.00 11.73 -22.38
N MET A 53 -19.07 11.03 -21.26
CA MET A 53 -18.56 9.67 -21.12
C MET A 53 -19.40 8.63 -21.88
N GLU A 54 -20.68 8.92 -22.15
CA GLU A 54 -21.59 8.05 -22.89
C GLU A 54 -21.44 8.13 -24.42
N ASN A 55 -20.60 8.98 -24.97
CA ASN A 55 -20.47 9.13 -26.41
C ASN A 55 -19.97 7.81 -27.05
N PRO A 56 -20.83 7.09 -27.82
CA PRO A 56 -20.50 5.75 -28.34
C PRO A 56 -19.42 5.72 -29.40
N GLU A 57 -19.12 6.86 -30.04
CA GLU A 57 -18.05 6.98 -31.03
C GLU A 57 -16.66 7.06 -30.40
N LYS A 58 -16.61 7.34 -29.08
CA LYS A 58 -15.36 7.65 -28.37
C LYS A 58 -15.14 6.81 -27.11
N SER A 59 -16.17 6.10 -26.65
CA SER A 59 -16.10 5.35 -25.39
C SER A 59 -16.83 4.02 -25.45
N SER A 60 -16.45 3.10 -24.56
CA SER A 60 -17.09 1.80 -24.37
C SER A 60 -18.49 1.85 -23.70
N GLY A 61 -18.98 3.06 -23.40
CA GLY A 61 -20.14 3.26 -22.53
C GLY A 61 -19.77 3.34 -21.06
N LEU A 62 -20.80 3.49 -20.20
CA LEU A 62 -20.60 3.62 -18.76
C LEU A 62 -20.56 2.27 -18.07
N PHE A 63 -19.60 2.12 -17.14
CA PHE A 63 -19.54 1.02 -16.20
C PHE A 63 -19.40 1.52 -14.74
N THR A 64 -19.70 0.65 -13.79
CA THR A 64 -19.67 0.96 -12.36
C THR A 64 -19.00 -0.17 -11.57
N ALA A 65 -19.04 -0.09 -10.25
CA ALA A 65 -18.55 -1.13 -9.36
C ALA A 65 -19.11 -2.53 -9.70
N ASN A 66 -20.36 -2.62 -10.11
CA ASN A 66 -21.06 -3.89 -10.24
C ASN A 66 -21.53 -4.23 -11.66
N LYS A 67 -21.36 -3.31 -12.61
CA LYS A 67 -21.90 -3.46 -13.98
C LYS A 67 -20.86 -3.04 -15.02
N ASN A 68 -20.72 -3.85 -16.06
CA ASN A 68 -19.80 -3.56 -17.18
C ASN A 68 -20.42 -2.57 -18.18
N ASN A 69 -21.74 -2.59 -18.33
CA ASN A 69 -22.51 -1.67 -19.17
C ASN A 69 -23.81 -1.31 -18.48
N LEU A 70 -24.16 -0.05 -18.52
CA LEU A 70 -25.40 0.45 -17.96
C LEU A 70 -26.47 0.56 -19.03
N ASN A 71 -27.67 0.02 -18.76
CA ASN A 71 -28.85 0.26 -19.58
C ASN A 71 -29.42 1.68 -19.33
N LYS A 72 -30.45 2.05 -20.07
CA LYS A 72 -31.04 3.40 -20.01
C LYS A 72 -31.59 3.75 -18.62
N GLU A 73 -32.24 2.81 -17.95
CA GLU A 73 -32.80 3.03 -16.61
C GLU A 73 -31.71 3.19 -15.55
N GLU A 74 -30.65 2.41 -15.64
CA GLU A 74 -29.51 2.45 -14.74
C GLU A 74 -28.73 3.77 -14.90
N ARG A 75 -28.59 4.25 -16.15
CA ARG A 75 -28.00 5.55 -16.42
C ARG A 75 -28.83 6.67 -15.83
N GLN A 76 -30.16 6.57 -15.91
CA GLN A 76 -31.05 7.56 -15.31
C GLN A 76 -30.91 7.60 -13.78
N LYS A 77 -30.90 6.45 -13.10
CA LYS A 77 -30.68 6.35 -11.65
C LYS A 77 -29.33 6.91 -11.23
N LEU A 78 -28.29 6.64 -12.05
CA LEU A 78 -26.97 7.18 -11.81
C LEU A 78 -26.97 8.73 -11.90
N LYS A 79 -27.61 9.31 -12.93
CA LYS A 79 -27.79 10.75 -13.08
C LYS A 79 -28.52 11.38 -11.89
N GLU A 80 -29.56 10.74 -11.39
CA GLU A 80 -30.27 11.17 -10.18
C GLU A 80 -29.36 11.20 -8.93
N SER A 81 -28.52 10.19 -8.77
CA SER A 81 -27.52 10.15 -7.68
C SER A 81 -26.52 11.31 -7.79
N PHE A 82 -26.07 11.64 -8.99
CA PHE A 82 -25.16 12.78 -9.22
C PHE A 82 -25.85 14.12 -9.01
N GLN A 83 -27.12 14.25 -9.42
CA GLN A 83 -27.92 15.45 -9.15
C GLN A 83 -28.16 15.65 -7.65
N LEU A 84 -28.48 14.55 -6.93
CA LEU A 84 -28.63 14.58 -5.47
C LEU A 84 -27.33 15.01 -4.79
N ALA A 85 -26.19 14.48 -5.23
CA ALA A 85 -24.88 14.88 -4.72
C ALA A 85 -24.64 16.38 -4.92
N GLN A 86 -24.99 16.92 -6.11
CA GLN A 86 -24.87 18.34 -6.39
C GLN A 86 -25.79 19.20 -5.51
N GLN A 87 -27.04 18.77 -5.29
CA GLN A 87 -27.99 19.45 -4.41
C GLN A 87 -27.53 19.48 -2.95
N ASN A 88 -26.85 18.43 -2.51
CA ASN A 88 -26.29 18.29 -1.17
C ASN A 88 -24.90 18.92 -1.02
N ASP A 89 -24.46 19.75 -1.97
CA ASP A 89 -23.15 20.41 -1.99
C ASP A 89 -21.99 19.44 -1.82
N SER A 90 -22.06 18.29 -2.50
CA SER A 90 -20.97 17.32 -2.56
C SER A 90 -19.85 17.77 -3.48
N ILE A 91 -18.69 17.17 -3.29
CA ILE A 91 -17.58 17.27 -4.24
C ILE A 91 -17.80 16.21 -5.34
N MET A 92 -17.52 16.57 -6.60
CA MET A 92 -17.33 15.62 -7.69
C MET A 92 -15.84 15.49 -8.00
N TRP A 93 -15.29 14.29 -7.84
CA TRP A 93 -13.93 13.98 -8.29
C TRP A 93 -13.98 13.45 -9.71
N GLN A 94 -13.03 13.91 -10.50
CA GLN A 94 -12.85 13.54 -11.90
C GLN A 94 -11.44 12.99 -12.04
N ASP A 95 -11.33 11.67 -12.25
CA ASP A 95 -10.07 11.02 -12.45
C ASP A 95 -9.92 10.61 -13.91
N VAL A 96 -8.70 10.66 -14.39
CA VAL A 96 -8.31 10.11 -15.69
C VAL A 96 -7.12 9.20 -15.46
N ILE A 97 -7.27 7.93 -15.82
CA ILE A 97 -6.17 6.99 -15.84
C ILE A 97 -5.82 6.76 -17.30
N SER A 98 -4.65 7.19 -17.70
CA SER A 98 -4.11 6.99 -19.05
C SER A 98 -3.06 5.89 -19.04
N PHE A 99 -3.13 5.03 -20.03
CA PHE A 99 -2.24 3.89 -20.20
C PHE A 99 -1.36 4.11 -21.43
N ASP A 100 -0.08 3.83 -21.29
CA ASP A 100 0.79 3.68 -22.43
C ASP A 100 0.38 2.42 -23.23
N ASN A 101 0.16 2.56 -24.53
CA ASN A 101 -0.32 1.45 -25.35
C ASN A 101 0.68 0.29 -25.43
N GLN A 102 1.99 0.56 -25.35
CA GLN A 102 3.00 -0.48 -25.30
C GLN A 102 2.94 -1.25 -23.97
N PHE A 103 2.69 -0.54 -22.86
CA PHE A 103 2.46 -1.16 -21.55
C PHE A 103 1.26 -2.12 -21.57
N LEU A 104 0.13 -1.71 -22.16
CA LEU A 104 -1.05 -2.58 -22.30
C LEU A 104 -0.78 -3.77 -23.23
N LYS A 105 0.01 -3.58 -24.30
CA LYS A 105 0.40 -4.65 -25.20
C LYS A 105 1.26 -5.71 -24.50
N GLU A 106 2.22 -5.30 -23.69
CA GLU A 106 3.08 -6.19 -22.92
C GLU A 106 2.28 -7.03 -21.91
N GLY A 107 1.22 -6.46 -21.33
CA GLY A 107 0.27 -7.18 -20.48
C GLY A 107 -0.73 -8.08 -21.23
N GLY A 108 -0.70 -8.09 -22.55
CA GLY A 108 -1.67 -8.85 -23.35
C GLY A 108 -3.09 -8.26 -23.38
N ILE A 109 -3.26 -7.06 -22.86
CA ILE A 109 -4.56 -6.36 -22.72
C ILE A 109 -4.96 -5.67 -24.02
N TYR A 110 -3.98 -5.17 -24.78
CA TYR A 110 -4.19 -4.46 -26.03
C TYR A 110 -3.36 -5.04 -27.17
N ASN A 111 -3.99 -5.25 -28.33
CA ASN A 111 -3.32 -5.66 -29.55
C ASN A 111 -3.40 -4.52 -30.58
N PRO A 112 -2.32 -3.77 -30.81
CA PRO A 112 -2.33 -2.64 -31.76
C PRO A 112 -2.51 -3.06 -33.21
N ALA A 113 -2.20 -4.31 -33.59
CA ALA A 113 -2.36 -4.81 -34.94
C ALA A 113 -3.83 -5.06 -35.32
N THR A 114 -4.67 -5.43 -34.35
CA THR A 114 -6.09 -5.70 -34.54
C THR A 114 -7.00 -4.64 -33.95
N GLY A 115 -6.46 -3.72 -33.13
CA GLY A 115 -7.23 -2.77 -32.32
C GLY A 115 -8.00 -3.43 -31.15
N TYR A 116 -7.79 -4.73 -30.89
CA TYR A 116 -8.46 -5.44 -29.81
C TYR A 116 -7.99 -4.93 -28.44
N LEU A 117 -8.95 -4.65 -27.57
CA LEU A 117 -8.74 -4.33 -26.16
C LEU A 117 -9.57 -5.26 -25.28
N ASP A 118 -8.96 -5.89 -24.28
CA ASP A 118 -9.69 -6.59 -23.23
C ASP A 118 -10.30 -5.57 -22.24
N GLU A 119 -11.49 -5.09 -22.59
CA GLU A 119 -12.25 -4.14 -21.76
C GLU A 119 -12.61 -4.74 -20.40
N THR A 120 -12.88 -6.04 -20.34
CA THR A 120 -13.29 -6.70 -19.11
C THR A 120 -12.14 -6.70 -18.09
N ALA A 121 -10.93 -7.03 -18.51
CA ALA A 121 -9.75 -6.96 -17.68
C ALA A 121 -9.45 -5.53 -17.23
N LEU A 122 -9.59 -4.56 -18.15
CA LEU A 122 -9.38 -3.15 -17.82
C LEU A 122 -10.42 -2.63 -16.83
N GLN A 123 -11.70 -2.94 -17.01
CA GLN A 123 -12.77 -2.58 -16.08
C GLN A 123 -12.57 -3.22 -14.70
N ALA A 124 -12.16 -4.49 -14.64
CA ALA A 124 -11.84 -5.18 -13.39
C ALA A 124 -10.70 -4.49 -12.65
N SER A 125 -9.63 -4.13 -13.35
CA SER A 125 -8.49 -3.43 -12.74
C SER A 125 -8.87 -2.05 -12.19
N ILE A 126 -9.74 -1.31 -12.88
CA ILE A 126 -10.28 -0.03 -12.39
C ILE A 126 -11.10 -0.23 -11.11
N ARG A 127 -11.90 -1.30 -11.03
CA ARG A 127 -12.69 -1.61 -9.81
C ARG A 127 -11.79 -1.87 -8.61
N GLU A 128 -10.71 -2.63 -8.78
CA GLU A 128 -9.73 -2.86 -7.72
C GLU A 128 -9.07 -1.56 -7.25
N GLY A 129 -8.65 -0.72 -8.19
CA GLY A 129 -8.10 0.59 -7.87
C GLY A 129 -9.09 1.50 -7.15
N MET A 130 -10.33 1.54 -7.62
CA MET A 130 -11.41 2.33 -7.01
C MET A 130 -11.74 1.85 -5.60
N LEU A 131 -11.87 0.54 -5.39
CA LEU A 131 -12.16 -0.03 -4.08
C LEU A 131 -11.08 0.36 -3.06
N ALA A 132 -9.82 0.20 -3.42
CA ALA A 132 -8.69 0.57 -2.57
C ALA A 132 -8.67 2.07 -2.27
N THR A 133 -8.92 2.91 -3.28
CA THR A 133 -8.96 4.39 -3.13
C THR A 133 -10.09 4.82 -2.19
N LEU A 134 -11.30 4.31 -2.40
CA LEU A 134 -12.47 4.67 -1.61
C LEU A 134 -12.33 4.22 -0.15
N ARG A 135 -11.74 3.05 0.09
CA ARG A 135 -11.40 2.58 1.46
C ARG A 135 -10.43 3.51 2.15
N ASN A 136 -9.34 3.89 1.47
CA ASN A 136 -8.33 4.77 2.06
C ASN A 136 -8.84 6.20 2.32
N GLU A 137 -9.87 6.64 1.60
CA GLU A 137 -10.55 7.93 1.81
C GLU A 137 -11.77 7.82 2.76
N ASN A 138 -12.11 6.63 3.27
CA ASN A 138 -13.31 6.33 4.08
C ASN A 138 -14.62 6.66 3.34
N MET A 139 -14.66 6.41 2.04
CA MET A 139 -15.79 6.72 1.15
C MET A 139 -16.45 5.45 0.56
N GLU A 140 -16.04 4.25 0.96
CA GLU A 140 -16.52 2.99 0.38
C GLU A 140 -18.04 2.85 0.47
N ALA A 141 -18.65 3.27 1.58
CA ALA A 141 -20.10 3.15 1.83
C ALA A 141 -20.91 4.35 1.28
N SER A 142 -20.29 5.50 1.03
CA SER A 142 -21.00 6.75 0.68
C SER A 142 -20.83 7.13 -0.79
N ALA A 143 -19.76 6.67 -1.46
CA ALA A 143 -19.46 7.08 -2.81
C ALA A 143 -20.22 6.30 -3.86
N VAL A 144 -20.72 7.03 -4.85
CA VAL A 144 -21.22 6.53 -6.13
C VAL A 144 -20.26 6.96 -7.22
N TRP A 145 -19.86 6.01 -8.07
CA TRP A 145 -18.93 6.32 -9.16
C TRP A 145 -19.30 5.60 -10.46
N THR A 146 -18.84 6.18 -11.54
CA THR A 146 -18.94 5.60 -12.88
C THR A 146 -17.68 5.86 -13.66
N ALA A 147 -17.40 5.03 -14.64
CA ALA A 147 -16.26 5.18 -15.53
C ALA A 147 -16.60 4.82 -16.97
N SER A 148 -15.78 5.27 -17.92
CA SER A 148 -15.81 4.86 -19.32
C SER A 148 -14.40 4.77 -19.91
N ILE A 149 -14.21 3.85 -20.84
CA ILE A 149 -12.95 3.65 -21.55
C ILE A 149 -13.02 4.43 -22.86
N HIS A 150 -11.98 5.19 -23.16
CA HIS A 150 -11.86 5.98 -24.38
C HIS A 150 -10.69 5.46 -25.23
N TYR A 151 -10.95 5.30 -26.55
CA TYR A 151 -10.00 4.70 -27.50
C TYR A 151 -9.41 5.68 -28.51
N ASN A 152 -10.04 6.82 -28.73
CA ASN A 152 -9.77 7.71 -29.87
C ASN A 152 -8.62 8.68 -29.64
N THR A 153 -7.64 8.30 -28.83
CA THR A 153 -6.47 9.12 -28.51
C THR A 153 -5.21 8.31 -28.70
N ASP A 154 -4.07 8.96 -28.70
CA ASP A 154 -2.76 8.31 -28.84
C ASP A 154 -2.54 7.25 -27.74
N ASN A 155 -3.25 7.38 -26.60
CA ASN A 155 -3.21 6.45 -25.47
C ASN A 155 -4.64 6.09 -25.04
N ILE A 156 -4.89 4.81 -24.74
CA ILE A 156 -6.13 4.36 -24.11
C ILE A 156 -6.23 4.98 -22.73
N HIS A 157 -7.38 5.52 -22.37
CA HIS A 157 -7.59 6.13 -21.06
C HIS A 157 -9.00 5.91 -20.53
N VAL A 158 -9.12 5.92 -19.20
CA VAL A 158 -10.38 5.73 -18.48
C VAL A 158 -10.72 7.00 -17.73
N HIS A 159 -11.89 7.54 -18.01
CA HIS A 159 -12.49 8.61 -17.23
C HIS A 159 -13.32 8.05 -16.10
N ILE A 160 -13.18 8.63 -14.93
CA ILE A 160 -13.91 8.20 -13.73
C ILE A 160 -14.53 9.45 -13.07
N ALA A 161 -15.81 9.37 -12.78
CA ALA A 161 -16.51 10.38 -11.99
C ALA A 161 -16.98 9.77 -10.66
N ILE A 162 -16.73 10.47 -9.56
CA ILE A 162 -17.03 10.02 -8.21
C ILE A 162 -17.76 11.12 -7.47
N VAL A 163 -18.86 10.81 -6.80
CA VAL A 163 -19.63 11.73 -5.94
C VAL A 163 -20.06 11.00 -4.68
N GLU A 164 -20.43 11.76 -3.65
CA GLU A 164 -21.15 11.27 -2.49
C GLU A 164 -22.56 11.89 -2.50
N PRO A 165 -23.65 11.16 -2.81
CA PRO A 165 -25.02 11.68 -2.75
C PRO A 165 -25.33 12.30 -1.38
N HIS A 166 -24.80 11.72 -0.33
CA HIS A 166 -24.81 12.25 1.04
C HIS A 166 -23.37 12.46 1.51
N PRO A 167 -22.82 13.69 1.35
CA PRO A 167 -21.41 13.94 1.58
C PRO A 167 -21.01 13.75 3.05
N THR A 168 -19.97 12.97 3.27
CA THR A 168 -19.43 12.65 4.59
C THR A 168 -18.39 13.65 5.06
N ARG A 169 -17.73 14.37 4.14
CA ARG A 169 -16.72 15.36 4.47
C ARG A 169 -17.34 16.63 5.05
N GLU A 170 -16.79 17.08 6.17
CA GLU A 170 -17.24 18.31 6.82
C GLU A 170 -16.78 19.57 6.06
N TYR A 171 -17.49 20.68 6.31
CA TYR A 171 -17.06 21.98 5.83
C TYR A 171 -15.83 22.46 6.57
N SER A 172 -14.87 22.98 5.81
CA SER A 172 -13.67 23.63 6.33
C SER A 172 -13.63 25.07 5.83
N THR A 173 -12.96 25.93 6.57
CA THR A 173 -12.74 27.33 6.19
C THR A 173 -11.49 27.41 5.34
N PHE A 174 -11.59 28.04 4.18
CA PHE A 174 -10.49 28.27 3.24
C PHE A 174 -10.35 29.77 2.99
N GLU A 175 -9.13 30.18 2.74
CA GLU A 175 -8.77 31.53 2.31
C GLU A 175 -8.38 31.50 0.82
N ASN A 176 -8.98 32.38 0.04
CA ASN A 176 -8.58 32.57 -1.34
C ASN A 176 -7.36 33.50 -1.41
N LYS A 177 -6.19 32.94 -1.61
CA LYS A 177 -4.90 33.65 -1.65
C LYS A 177 -4.82 34.80 -2.69
N LYS A 178 -5.80 34.92 -3.59
CA LYS A 178 -5.83 35.99 -4.62
C LYS A 178 -6.76 37.14 -4.24
N THR A 179 -7.77 36.86 -3.43
CA THR A 179 -8.82 37.86 -3.07
C THR A 179 -8.90 38.10 -1.58
N ASP A 180 -8.11 37.38 -0.75
CA ASP A 180 -8.14 37.35 0.70
C ASP A 180 -9.54 37.05 1.29
N GLU A 181 -10.44 36.50 0.47
CA GLU A 181 -11.78 36.11 0.90
C GLU A 181 -11.78 34.80 1.64
N ILE A 182 -12.40 34.78 2.80
CA ILE A 182 -12.63 33.58 3.58
C ILE A 182 -13.95 32.94 3.14
N TYR A 183 -13.92 31.67 2.77
CA TYR A 183 -15.11 30.94 2.37
C TYR A 183 -15.14 29.54 3.02
N LYS A 184 -16.33 28.99 3.19
CA LYS A 184 -16.54 27.62 3.68
C LYS A 184 -16.80 26.69 2.49
N ALA A 185 -16.07 25.58 2.45
CA ALA A 185 -16.26 24.53 1.45
C ALA A 185 -15.89 23.16 2.03
N ARG A 186 -16.36 22.09 1.40
CA ARG A 186 -15.87 20.74 1.69
C ARG A 186 -14.50 20.55 1.06
N ARG A 187 -13.61 19.81 1.75
CA ARG A 187 -12.26 19.54 1.25
C ARG A 187 -12.31 18.58 0.06
N GLY A 188 -12.01 19.07 -1.14
CA GLY A 188 -11.96 18.25 -2.35
C GLY A 188 -10.63 17.49 -2.54
N LEU A 189 -9.54 17.94 -1.92
CA LEU A 189 -8.24 17.30 -2.07
C LEU A 189 -8.23 15.94 -1.41
N ARG A 190 -7.85 14.89 -2.16
CA ARG A 190 -7.59 13.54 -1.66
C ARG A 190 -6.14 13.37 -1.24
N LYS A 191 -5.87 12.37 -0.40
CA LYS A 191 -4.51 12.04 0.03
C LYS A 191 -3.67 11.58 -1.17
N GLN A 192 -2.40 11.97 -1.22
CA GLN A 192 -1.49 11.50 -2.27
C GLN A 192 -1.40 9.96 -2.26
N ASN A 193 -1.35 9.35 -1.07
CA ASN A 193 -1.33 7.90 -0.92
C ASN A 193 -2.55 7.21 -1.57
N SER A 194 -3.75 7.83 -1.56
CA SER A 194 -4.93 7.27 -2.24
C SER A 194 -4.75 7.24 -3.77
N LEU A 195 -4.15 8.28 -4.33
CA LEU A 195 -3.87 8.35 -5.78
C LEU A 195 -2.79 7.35 -6.20
N ASP A 196 -1.78 7.19 -5.36
CA ASP A 196 -0.71 6.22 -5.58
C ASP A 196 -1.23 4.78 -5.48
N LEU A 197 -2.08 4.54 -4.49
CA LEU A 197 -2.72 3.25 -4.28
C LEU A 197 -3.63 2.87 -5.47
N MET A 198 -4.40 3.83 -5.98
CA MET A 198 -5.20 3.66 -7.20
C MET A 198 -4.33 3.16 -8.35
N LYS A 199 -3.25 3.90 -8.66
CA LYS A 199 -2.33 3.56 -9.75
C LYS A 199 -1.69 2.19 -9.56
N SER A 200 -1.21 1.89 -8.36
CA SER A 200 -0.55 0.63 -8.04
C SER A 200 -1.51 -0.57 -8.15
N LYS A 201 -2.73 -0.45 -7.63
CA LYS A 201 -3.73 -1.52 -7.68
C LYS A 201 -4.19 -1.81 -9.12
N VAL A 202 -4.45 -0.76 -9.91
CA VAL A 202 -4.77 -0.90 -11.33
C VAL A 202 -3.66 -1.63 -12.07
N ALA A 203 -2.40 -1.20 -11.89
CA ALA A 203 -1.27 -1.81 -12.59
C ALA A 203 -1.05 -3.27 -12.19
N ASN A 204 -1.07 -3.57 -10.90
CA ASN A 204 -0.83 -4.92 -10.39
C ASN A 204 -1.92 -5.90 -10.85
N HIS A 205 -3.20 -5.48 -10.79
CA HIS A 205 -4.31 -6.32 -11.24
C HIS A 205 -4.27 -6.53 -12.76
N LEU A 206 -4.02 -5.46 -13.52
CA LEU A 206 -3.99 -5.50 -14.98
C LEU A 206 -2.88 -6.42 -15.50
N MET A 207 -1.74 -6.50 -14.79
CA MET A 207 -0.58 -7.30 -15.15
C MET A 207 -0.51 -8.67 -14.44
N ASP A 208 -1.57 -9.07 -13.74
CA ASP A 208 -1.67 -10.34 -12.96
C ASP A 208 -0.45 -10.55 -12.04
N ARG A 209 -0.06 -9.48 -11.32
CA ARG A 209 1.15 -9.49 -10.48
C ARG A 209 0.96 -10.10 -9.09
N ASP A 210 -0.25 -10.54 -8.76
CA ASP A 210 -0.55 -11.06 -7.42
C ASP A 210 0.31 -12.28 -7.07
N LYS A 211 0.56 -13.17 -8.04
CA LYS A 211 1.41 -14.36 -7.83
C LYS A 211 2.85 -14.00 -7.48
N GLU A 212 3.43 -13.04 -8.19
CA GLU A 212 4.80 -12.57 -7.92
C GLU A 212 4.91 -11.84 -6.57
N LEU A 213 3.90 -11.05 -6.21
CA LEU A 213 3.85 -10.38 -4.91
C LEU A 213 3.70 -11.38 -3.75
N ILE A 214 2.87 -12.41 -3.92
CA ILE A 214 2.73 -13.52 -2.97
C ILE A 214 4.06 -14.25 -2.84
N LYS A 215 4.70 -14.59 -3.95
CA LYS A 215 6.00 -15.27 -3.98
C LYS A 215 7.09 -14.51 -3.21
N VAL A 216 7.22 -13.19 -3.44
CA VAL A 216 8.15 -12.34 -2.66
C VAL A 216 7.82 -12.40 -1.17
N THR A 217 6.53 -12.35 -0.84
CA THR A 217 6.06 -12.41 0.54
C THR A 217 6.38 -13.75 1.21
N GLU A 218 6.19 -14.86 0.52
CA GLU A 218 6.52 -16.21 1.01
C GLU A 218 8.03 -16.39 1.22
N LEU A 219 8.84 -15.94 0.25
CA LEU A 219 10.30 -15.99 0.35
C LEU A 219 10.81 -15.21 1.58
N VAL A 220 10.31 -13.98 1.78
CA VAL A 220 10.73 -13.13 2.90
C VAL A 220 10.20 -13.62 4.25
N ASN A 221 8.98 -14.18 4.28
CA ASN A 221 8.27 -14.43 5.55
C ASN A 221 8.26 -15.87 6.00
N GLN A 222 8.55 -16.84 5.12
CA GLN A 222 8.37 -18.25 5.41
C GLN A 222 9.56 -19.12 5.00
N ARG A 223 9.95 -19.10 3.72
CA ARG A 223 10.85 -20.10 3.14
C ARG A 223 12.27 -20.05 3.71
N MET A 224 12.83 -18.86 3.92
CA MET A 224 14.19 -18.66 4.39
C MET A 224 14.31 -18.48 5.90
N LEU A 225 13.18 -18.31 6.62
CA LEU A 225 13.24 -18.15 8.06
C LEU A 225 13.61 -19.47 8.75
N PRO A 226 14.58 -19.45 9.66
CA PRO A 226 14.89 -20.61 10.45
C PRO A 226 13.72 -20.97 11.37
N THR A 227 13.35 -22.23 11.43
CA THR A 227 12.38 -22.74 12.41
C THR A 227 13.04 -22.81 13.79
N GLU A 228 12.29 -22.46 14.85
CA GLU A 228 12.81 -22.40 16.24
C GLU A 228 13.47 -23.71 16.69
N GLU A 229 13.00 -24.87 16.20
CA GLU A 229 13.53 -26.19 16.56
C GLU A 229 14.88 -26.50 15.91
N ARG A 230 15.29 -25.78 14.87
CA ARG A 230 16.43 -26.17 14.03
C ARG A 230 17.64 -25.23 14.09
N LEU A 231 17.50 -24.04 14.66
CA LEU A 231 18.58 -23.04 14.62
C LEU A 231 19.90 -23.55 15.22
N ASN A 232 19.84 -24.26 16.38
CA ASN A 232 21.03 -24.75 17.03
C ASN A 232 21.68 -25.95 16.31
N GLU A 233 20.90 -26.74 15.56
CA GLU A 233 21.40 -27.92 14.83
C GLU A 233 22.06 -27.53 13.50
N PHE A 234 21.68 -26.38 12.90
CA PHE A 234 22.12 -25.99 11.57
C PHE A 234 23.26 -24.95 11.57
N LEU A 235 23.63 -24.36 12.72
CA LEU A 235 24.71 -23.38 12.73
C LEU A 235 26.07 -24.06 12.58
N THR A 236 26.79 -23.72 11.51
CA THR A 236 28.20 -24.12 11.35
C THR A 236 29.06 -23.49 12.44
N LEU A 237 30.26 -24.04 12.67
CA LEU A 237 31.18 -23.53 13.70
C LEU A 237 31.45 -22.02 13.58
N PRO A 238 31.69 -21.45 12.37
CA PRO A 238 31.84 -19.99 12.22
C PRO A 238 30.58 -19.20 12.59
N MET A 239 29.39 -19.72 12.24
CA MET A 239 28.10 -19.09 12.60
C MET A 239 27.87 -19.09 14.10
N GLN A 240 28.20 -20.21 14.78
CA GLN A 240 28.12 -20.33 16.24
C GLN A 240 29.05 -19.34 16.94
N GLN A 241 30.29 -19.16 16.44
CA GLN A 241 31.24 -18.18 16.97
C GLN A 241 30.72 -16.76 16.82
N LEU A 242 30.15 -16.44 15.65
CA LEU A 242 29.58 -15.11 15.38
C LEU A 242 28.34 -14.86 16.25
N MET A 243 27.46 -15.86 16.39
CA MET A 243 26.27 -15.77 17.24
C MET A 243 26.65 -15.57 18.71
N LYS A 244 27.70 -16.26 19.19
CA LYS A 244 28.26 -16.05 20.54
C LYS A 244 28.80 -14.64 20.71
N SER A 245 29.52 -14.08 19.70
CA SER A 245 29.98 -12.69 19.74
C SER A 245 28.81 -11.71 19.80
N ILE A 246 27.75 -11.93 19.00
CA ILE A 246 26.52 -11.12 19.03
C ILE A 246 25.92 -11.18 20.45
N TYR A 247 25.71 -12.37 20.99
CA TYR A 247 25.12 -12.58 22.32
C TYR A 247 25.85 -11.84 23.43
N GLN A 248 27.19 -11.83 23.41
CA GLN A 248 28.03 -11.15 24.40
C GLN A 248 27.94 -9.62 24.35
N GLU A 249 27.56 -9.06 23.21
CA GLU A 249 27.43 -7.62 22.99
C GLU A 249 26.00 -7.11 23.15
N LEU A 250 25.03 -8.02 23.34
CA LEU A 250 23.62 -7.64 23.52
C LEU A 250 23.42 -6.80 24.80
N PRO A 251 22.53 -5.80 24.78
CA PRO A 251 22.20 -5.03 25.98
C PRO A 251 21.62 -5.94 27.08
N GLU A 252 21.82 -5.58 28.35
CA GLU A 252 21.25 -6.32 29.49
C GLU A 252 19.71 -6.42 29.44
N ASP A 253 19.04 -5.39 28.91
CA ASP A 253 17.59 -5.34 28.77
C ASP A 253 17.13 -6.09 27.52
N MET A 254 16.64 -7.33 27.67
CA MET A 254 16.14 -8.17 26.58
C MET A 254 14.97 -7.56 25.81
N ARG A 255 14.26 -6.54 26.33
CA ARG A 255 13.22 -5.82 25.59
C ARG A 255 13.78 -5.06 24.41
N LYS A 256 15.07 -4.71 24.46
CA LYS A 256 15.81 -4.03 23.40
C LYS A 256 16.34 -5.00 22.32
N TRP A 257 16.17 -6.31 22.50
CA TRP A 257 16.63 -7.32 21.54
C TRP A 257 15.62 -7.47 20.39
N LYS A 258 15.49 -6.44 19.60
CA LYS A 258 14.75 -6.42 18.34
C LYS A 258 15.65 -5.75 17.31
N TYR A 259 15.73 -6.32 16.11
CA TYR A 259 16.64 -5.91 15.06
C TYR A 259 16.64 -4.39 14.77
N ASN A 260 15.46 -3.79 14.72
CA ASN A 260 15.29 -2.36 14.41
C ASN A 260 15.48 -1.42 15.61
N MET A 261 15.88 -1.91 16.78
CA MET A 261 16.12 -1.06 17.94
C MET A 261 17.49 -0.36 17.83
N ASN A 262 17.54 0.94 18.10
CA ASN A 262 18.77 1.75 18.07
C ASN A 262 19.85 1.18 19.00
N ALA A 263 19.47 0.50 20.08
CA ALA A 263 20.41 -0.16 20.99
C ALA A 263 21.24 -1.27 20.32
N LEU A 264 20.82 -1.75 19.13
CA LEU A 264 21.53 -2.78 18.36
C LEU A 264 22.29 -2.22 17.16
N ASP A 265 22.36 -0.91 16.97
CA ASP A 265 22.99 -0.30 15.77
C ASP A 265 24.43 -0.77 15.57
N ALA A 266 25.22 -0.90 16.66
CA ALA A 266 26.59 -1.38 16.60
C ALA A 266 26.69 -2.89 16.29
N ILE A 267 25.67 -3.68 16.63
CA ILE A 267 25.67 -5.14 16.49
C ILE A 267 24.99 -5.56 15.19
N ARG A 268 24.09 -4.73 14.65
CA ARG A 268 23.30 -5.03 13.44
C ARG A 268 24.16 -5.53 12.27
N PRO A 269 25.31 -4.95 11.94
CA PRO A 269 26.16 -5.49 10.87
C PRO A 269 26.60 -6.94 11.09
N LYS A 270 26.82 -7.36 12.35
CA LYS A 270 27.16 -8.75 12.66
C LYS A 270 25.96 -9.68 12.45
N ILE A 271 24.77 -9.21 12.81
CA ILE A 271 23.52 -9.96 12.57
C ILE A 271 23.29 -10.12 11.06
N ASP A 272 23.58 -9.10 10.25
CA ASP A 272 23.46 -9.16 8.79
C ASP A 272 24.47 -10.14 8.18
N VAL A 273 25.70 -10.17 8.68
CA VAL A 273 26.69 -11.17 8.27
C VAL A 273 26.22 -12.58 8.62
N LEU A 274 25.71 -12.81 9.83
CA LEU A 274 25.16 -14.10 10.25
C LEU A 274 23.98 -14.51 9.35
N THR A 275 23.08 -13.59 9.03
CA THR A 275 21.97 -13.80 8.09
C THR A 275 22.47 -14.25 6.73
N ASN A 276 23.46 -13.56 6.17
CA ASN A 276 24.02 -13.91 4.87
C ASN A 276 24.73 -15.27 4.88
N MET A 277 25.48 -15.58 5.93
CA MET A 277 26.12 -16.88 6.08
C MET A 277 25.09 -18.02 6.11
N TYR A 278 24.03 -17.85 6.90
CA TYR A 278 22.95 -18.84 7.02
C TYR A 278 22.23 -19.05 5.69
N VAL A 279 21.79 -17.97 5.07
CA VAL A 279 21.02 -18.03 3.83
C VAL A 279 21.85 -18.59 2.67
N ASN A 280 23.09 -18.17 2.53
CA ASN A 280 23.99 -18.71 1.49
C ASN A 280 24.30 -20.19 1.68
N GLN A 281 24.31 -20.67 2.91
CA GLN A 281 24.57 -22.08 3.20
C GLN A 281 23.35 -22.98 2.98
N TYR A 282 22.16 -22.52 3.40
CA TYR A 282 20.98 -23.38 3.50
C TYR A 282 19.87 -23.02 2.52
N HIS A 283 19.86 -21.79 1.97
CA HIS A 283 18.82 -21.24 1.08
C HIS A 283 19.39 -20.47 -0.10
N PRO A 284 20.46 -20.97 -0.78
CA PRO A 284 21.07 -20.21 -1.90
C PRO A 284 20.11 -20.00 -3.07
N GLU A 285 19.28 -21.01 -3.36
CA GLU A 285 18.27 -20.95 -4.43
C GLU A 285 17.15 -19.98 -4.07
N ASP A 286 16.62 -20.03 -2.85
CA ASP A 286 15.59 -19.10 -2.37
C ASP A 286 16.10 -17.65 -2.37
N ARG A 287 17.37 -17.44 -2.03
CA ARG A 287 18.01 -16.12 -2.08
C ARG A 287 18.14 -15.60 -3.51
N HIS A 288 18.53 -16.47 -4.43
CA HIS A 288 18.57 -16.13 -5.84
C HIS A 288 17.19 -15.77 -6.36
N GLU A 289 16.20 -16.61 -6.09
CA GLU A 289 14.80 -16.42 -6.48
C GLU A 289 14.23 -15.09 -5.92
N LEU A 290 14.52 -14.75 -4.66
CA LEU A 290 14.13 -13.46 -4.07
C LEU A 290 14.77 -12.28 -4.82
N ASN A 291 16.07 -12.37 -5.11
CA ASN A 291 16.77 -11.29 -5.80
C ASN A 291 16.21 -11.06 -7.22
N GLU A 292 15.92 -12.13 -7.96
CA GLU A 292 15.28 -12.05 -9.27
C GLU A 292 13.89 -11.42 -9.16
N ALA A 293 13.04 -11.93 -8.25
CA ALA A 293 11.70 -11.40 -8.05
C ALA A 293 11.69 -9.91 -7.64
N LEU A 294 12.63 -9.48 -6.81
CA LEU A 294 12.78 -8.07 -6.44
C LEU A 294 13.28 -7.21 -7.61
N ASN A 295 14.17 -7.73 -8.45
CA ASN A 295 14.62 -7.03 -9.65
C ASN A 295 13.49 -6.90 -10.67
N ASP A 296 12.69 -7.94 -10.88
CA ASP A 296 11.52 -7.91 -11.76
C ASP A 296 10.49 -6.90 -11.28
N GLN A 297 10.25 -6.83 -9.96
CA GLN A 297 9.40 -5.80 -9.37
C GLN A 297 9.96 -4.40 -9.60
N LYS A 298 11.26 -4.20 -9.41
CA LYS A 298 11.92 -2.93 -9.68
C LYS A 298 11.74 -2.49 -11.14
N GLU A 299 11.99 -3.37 -12.09
CA GLU A 299 11.82 -3.06 -13.52
C GLU A 299 10.35 -2.80 -13.88
N PHE A 300 9.42 -3.53 -13.26
CA PHE A 300 8.00 -3.26 -13.40
C PHE A 300 7.62 -1.86 -12.89
N PHE A 301 8.11 -1.46 -11.71
CA PHE A 301 7.86 -0.12 -11.16
C PHE A 301 8.45 0.98 -12.04
N LYS A 302 9.65 0.79 -12.59
CA LYS A 302 10.24 1.73 -13.56
C LYS A 302 9.33 1.95 -14.76
N ARG A 303 8.82 0.86 -15.35
CA ARG A 303 7.89 0.93 -16.50
C ARG A 303 6.57 1.61 -16.11
N MET A 304 6.04 1.32 -14.93
CA MET A 304 4.79 1.87 -14.45
C MET A 304 4.87 3.38 -14.16
N TYR A 305 5.94 3.84 -13.49
CA TYR A 305 6.07 5.24 -13.06
C TYR A 305 6.90 6.12 -14.02
N GLY A 306 7.69 5.53 -14.89
CA GLY A 306 8.63 6.22 -15.77
C GLY A 306 9.95 6.58 -15.06
N GLU A 307 11.00 6.84 -15.83
CA GLU A 307 12.29 7.28 -15.32
C GLU A 307 12.32 8.80 -15.16
N GLY A 308 12.99 9.29 -14.11
CA GLY A 308 13.26 10.72 -13.90
C GLY A 308 12.15 11.52 -13.23
N THR A 309 11.07 10.89 -12.76
CA THR A 309 10.03 11.52 -11.96
C THR A 309 10.32 11.42 -10.46
N LYS A 310 9.68 12.25 -9.62
CA LYS A 310 9.74 12.09 -8.15
C LYS A 310 9.23 10.71 -7.70
N GLU A 311 8.41 10.07 -8.53
CA GLU A 311 7.85 8.75 -8.32
C GLU A 311 8.83 7.64 -8.74
N ALA A 312 9.83 7.96 -9.58
CA ALA A 312 10.82 7.01 -10.06
C ALA A 312 11.66 6.38 -8.93
N ASN A 313 11.86 7.10 -7.83
CA ASN A 313 12.61 6.56 -6.68
C ASN A 313 11.82 5.51 -5.89
N ARG A 314 10.51 5.39 -6.05
CA ARG A 314 9.68 4.44 -5.30
C ARG A 314 9.99 2.98 -5.60
N PHE A 315 10.50 2.68 -6.78
CA PHE A 315 10.92 1.31 -7.10
C PHE A 315 12.22 0.91 -6.37
N GLU A 316 13.15 1.85 -6.19
CA GLU A 316 14.33 1.61 -5.34
C GLU A 316 13.92 1.45 -3.87
N ASP A 317 12.98 2.29 -3.40
CA ASP A 317 12.43 2.21 -2.05
C ASP A 317 11.74 0.86 -1.81
N TYR A 318 10.98 0.33 -2.77
CA TYR A 318 10.32 -0.97 -2.63
C TYR A 318 11.33 -2.09 -2.42
N LYS A 319 12.35 -2.19 -3.27
CA LYS A 319 13.40 -3.20 -3.13
C LYS A 319 14.13 -3.07 -1.80
N THR A 320 14.57 -1.86 -1.49
CA THR A 320 15.28 -1.55 -0.24
C THR A 320 14.43 -1.90 0.98
N ASN A 321 13.15 -1.54 1.00
CA ASN A 321 12.24 -1.85 2.09
C ASN A 321 12.05 -3.37 2.25
N LYS A 322 11.93 -4.13 1.16
CA LYS A 322 11.80 -5.59 1.20
C LYS A 322 13.07 -6.28 1.68
N GLU A 323 14.23 -5.79 1.28
CA GLU A 323 15.51 -6.27 1.79
C GLU A 323 15.67 -5.97 3.29
N GLN A 324 15.30 -4.77 3.73
CA GLN A 324 15.31 -4.42 5.16
C GLN A 324 14.31 -5.27 5.97
N GLU A 325 13.11 -5.52 5.43
CA GLU A 325 12.13 -6.42 6.05
C GLU A 325 12.72 -7.83 6.21
N PHE A 326 13.37 -8.35 5.18
CA PHE A 326 14.03 -9.66 5.21
C PHE A 326 15.10 -9.73 6.30
N TYR A 327 16.04 -8.77 6.34
CA TYR A 327 17.10 -8.74 7.37
C TYR A 327 16.53 -8.57 8.78
N ALA A 328 15.47 -7.76 8.92
CA ALA A 328 14.81 -7.58 10.21
C ALA A 328 14.17 -8.88 10.72
N LYS A 329 13.53 -9.66 9.85
CA LYS A 329 12.92 -10.95 10.21
C LYS A 329 13.96 -11.99 10.57
N MET A 330 14.97 -12.14 9.74
CA MET A 330 16.09 -13.05 9.99
C MET A 330 16.82 -12.69 11.29
N GLY A 331 17.15 -11.41 11.47
CA GLY A 331 17.81 -10.92 12.67
C GLY A 331 16.96 -11.14 13.92
N ASN A 332 15.64 -10.92 13.85
CA ASN A 332 14.75 -11.20 14.97
C ASN A 332 14.68 -12.70 15.29
N ALA A 333 14.76 -13.61 14.30
CA ALA A 333 14.82 -15.05 14.54
C ALA A 333 16.09 -15.42 15.35
N PHE A 334 17.26 -14.91 14.96
CA PHE A 334 18.51 -15.12 15.72
C PHE A 334 18.46 -14.50 17.12
N LEU A 335 17.92 -13.29 17.25
CA LEU A 335 17.77 -12.63 18.55
C LEU A 335 16.79 -13.36 19.48
N ASN A 336 15.76 -13.97 18.95
CA ASN A 336 14.84 -14.80 19.73
C ASN A 336 15.54 -16.06 20.23
N GLU A 337 16.42 -16.66 19.43
CA GLU A 337 17.23 -17.78 19.91
C GLU A 337 18.21 -17.34 21.01
N CYS A 338 18.82 -16.19 20.91
CA CYS A 338 19.59 -15.62 22.02
C CYS A 338 18.76 -15.46 23.30
N LYS A 339 17.48 -15.05 23.18
CA LYS A 339 16.57 -14.97 24.33
C LYS A 339 16.26 -16.34 24.93
N ASN A 340 16.04 -17.34 24.07
CA ASN A 340 15.78 -18.72 24.51
C ASN A 340 16.97 -19.29 25.28
N ILE A 341 18.20 -19.09 24.78
CA ILE A 341 19.43 -19.47 25.45
C ILE A 341 19.51 -18.84 26.84
N GLN A 342 19.33 -17.52 26.94
CA GLN A 342 19.39 -16.80 28.21
C GLN A 342 18.30 -17.25 29.19
N THR A 343 17.09 -17.50 28.71
CA THR A 343 15.98 -17.99 29.53
C THR A 343 16.27 -19.39 30.05
N ASN A 344 16.78 -20.26 29.18
CA ASN A 344 17.16 -21.65 29.58
C ASN A 344 18.33 -21.66 30.56
N GLU A 345 19.34 -20.82 30.37
CA GLU A 345 20.44 -20.65 31.32
C GLU A 345 19.95 -20.17 32.70
N GLN A 346 19.02 -19.20 32.71
CA GLN A 346 18.37 -18.74 33.93
C GLN A 346 17.56 -19.87 34.59
N HIS A 347 16.78 -20.63 33.82
CA HIS A 347 16.02 -21.78 34.34
C HIS A 347 16.95 -22.88 34.89
N ALA A 348 18.01 -23.22 34.16
CA ALA A 348 19.02 -24.20 34.63
C ALA A 348 19.72 -23.72 35.89
N PHE A 349 20.02 -22.42 35.98
CA PHE A 349 20.57 -21.80 37.18
C PHE A 349 19.56 -21.90 38.35
N TYR A 350 18.30 -21.59 38.13
CA TYR A 350 17.25 -21.66 39.17
C TYR A 350 16.99 -23.14 39.58
N GLN A 351 17.01 -24.10 38.66
CA GLN A 351 16.88 -25.52 39.01
C GLN A 351 18.10 -26.01 39.81
N LYS A 352 19.31 -25.65 39.38
CA LYS A 352 20.55 -26.07 40.01
C LYS A 352 20.75 -25.46 41.42
N PHE A 353 20.24 -24.25 41.64
CA PHE A 353 20.37 -23.55 42.92
C PHE A 353 19.05 -23.50 43.71
N GLY A 354 17.89 -23.80 43.11
CA GLY A 354 16.59 -23.90 43.77
C GLY A 354 16.38 -25.18 44.56
N GLU A 355 17.07 -26.28 44.22
CA GLU A 355 17.00 -27.56 44.97
C GLU A 355 17.80 -27.53 46.27
N ASN A 356 18.76 -26.61 46.44
CA ASN A 356 19.46 -26.40 47.68
C ASN A 356 18.74 -25.41 48.59
N LYS A 357 17.73 -25.87 49.29
CA LYS A 357 16.99 -25.14 50.35
C LYS A 357 17.85 -24.62 51.52
N LYS A 358 19.17 -24.48 51.40
CA LYS A 358 20.09 -24.03 52.44
C LYS A 358 21.03 -22.88 52.05
N PHE A 359 20.71 -22.08 51.01
CA PHE A 359 21.40 -20.80 50.89
C PHE A 359 20.56 -19.70 51.52
N TYR A 360 20.84 -19.51 52.76
CA TYR A 360 20.26 -18.48 53.61
C TYR A 360 20.74 -17.08 53.20
N SER A 361 19.74 -16.24 53.06
CA SER A 361 19.74 -14.88 53.56
C SER A 361 21.03 -14.08 53.38
N THR A 362 21.41 -13.81 52.14
CA THR A 362 22.04 -12.52 51.85
C THR A 362 21.01 -11.64 51.13
N GLY A 363 20.16 -11.03 51.89
CA GLY A 363 19.75 -9.67 51.68
C GLY A 363 18.80 -9.29 50.51
N LEU A 364 18.19 -10.20 49.79
CA LEU A 364 17.10 -9.84 48.87
C LEU A 364 15.83 -9.69 49.69
N SER A 365 15.52 -8.45 50.05
CA SER A 365 14.32 -8.12 50.83
C SER A 365 13.06 -8.60 50.08
N ARG A 366 12.00 -8.93 50.84
CA ARG A 366 10.65 -9.20 50.27
C ARG A 366 10.20 -8.11 49.29
N ARG A 367 10.69 -6.87 49.47
CA ARG A 367 10.47 -5.73 48.53
C ARG A 367 11.15 -5.94 47.18
N THR A 368 12.37 -6.50 47.13
CA THR A 368 13.11 -6.74 45.90
C THR A 368 12.50 -7.90 45.10
N LEU A 369 12.09 -8.98 45.80
CA LEU A 369 11.35 -10.10 45.18
C LEU A 369 9.97 -9.67 44.67
N LYS A 370 9.28 -8.75 45.40
CA LYS A 370 8.03 -8.20 44.91
C LYS A 370 8.24 -7.32 43.69
N LYS A 371 9.28 -6.46 43.66
CA LYS A 371 9.63 -5.65 42.46
C LYS A 371 9.99 -6.53 41.27
N LEU A 372 10.73 -7.64 41.48
CA LEU A 372 11.06 -8.58 40.42
C LEU A 372 9.81 -9.26 39.87
N ARG A 373 8.90 -9.68 40.76
CA ARG A 373 7.63 -10.30 40.36
C ARG A 373 6.69 -9.31 39.66
N ASP A 374 6.63 -8.07 40.17
CA ASP A 374 5.82 -7.00 39.57
C ASP A 374 6.41 -6.57 38.20
N SER A 375 7.73 -6.56 38.04
CA SER A 375 8.42 -6.35 36.77
C SER A 375 8.11 -7.47 35.78
N LEU A 376 8.19 -8.74 36.16
CA LEU A 376 7.85 -9.87 35.32
C LEU A 376 6.36 -9.88 34.91
N GLN A 377 5.46 -9.49 35.81
CA GLN A 377 4.03 -9.34 35.47
C GLN A 377 3.78 -8.13 34.55
N HIS A 378 4.52 -7.04 34.74
CA HIS A 378 4.44 -5.88 33.88
C HIS A 378 4.97 -6.20 32.47
N ASP A 379 6.07 -6.97 32.38
CA ASP A 379 6.65 -7.40 31.11
C ASP A 379 5.74 -8.37 30.36
N TYR A 380 5.07 -9.27 31.07
CA TYR A 380 4.05 -10.15 30.47
C TYR A 380 2.84 -9.36 29.95
N ARG A 381 2.37 -8.36 30.69
CA ARG A 381 1.28 -7.46 30.23
C ARG A 381 1.73 -6.59 29.06
N SER A 382 2.94 -6.08 29.07
CA SER A 382 3.54 -5.32 27.98
C SER A 382 3.68 -6.16 26.70
N MET A 383 4.16 -7.41 26.79
CA MET A 383 4.20 -8.34 25.66
C MET A 383 2.80 -8.66 25.13
N LYS A 384 1.82 -8.85 25.99
CA LYS A 384 0.42 -9.10 25.60
C LYS A 384 -0.19 -7.89 24.91
N ASN A 385 0.13 -6.67 25.37
CA ASN A 385 -0.33 -5.42 24.76
C ASN A 385 0.39 -5.14 23.43
N GLN A 386 1.70 -5.47 23.32
CA GLN A 386 2.43 -5.37 22.05
C GLN A 386 1.91 -6.38 21.03
N ARG A 387 1.58 -7.61 21.43
CA ARG A 387 0.98 -8.61 20.55
C ARG A 387 -0.40 -8.17 20.06
N LYS A 388 -1.24 -7.63 20.95
CA LYS A 388 -2.52 -7.03 20.56
C LYS A 388 -2.37 -5.82 19.65
N TYR A 389 -1.36 -4.99 19.89
CA TYR A 389 -1.08 -3.84 19.03
C TYR A 389 -0.59 -4.28 17.65
N GLN A 390 0.23 -5.31 17.56
CA GLN A 390 0.66 -5.92 16.30
C GLN A 390 -0.51 -6.60 15.57
N GLU A 391 -1.35 -7.36 16.30
CA GLU A 391 -2.57 -7.93 15.75
C GLU A 391 -3.52 -6.86 15.21
N LEU A 392 -3.66 -5.72 15.90
CA LEU A 392 -4.44 -4.56 15.44
C LEU A 392 -3.79 -3.85 14.24
N GLN A 393 -2.47 -3.75 14.18
CA GLN A 393 -1.78 -3.23 12.99
C GLN A 393 -1.94 -4.18 11.80
N ASP A 394 -1.77 -5.47 12.01
CA ASP A 394 -1.98 -6.50 10.97
C ASP A 394 -3.45 -6.54 10.49
N GLU A 395 -4.43 -6.30 11.39
CA GLU A 395 -5.84 -6.15 11.00
C GLU A 395 -6.12 -4.84 10.27
N MET A 396 -5.42 -3.76 10.62
CA MET A 396 -5.52 -2.47 9.91
C MET A 396 -4.82 -2.49 8.56
N GLU A 397 -3.78 -3.30 8.40
CA GLU A 397 -3.10 -3.52 7.12
C GLU A 397 -3.85 -4.52 6.22
N ARG A 398 -4.68 -5.40 6.80
CA ARG A 398 -5.56 -6.33 6.08
C ARG A 398 -6.94 -5.74 5.73
N LYS A 399 -7.28 -4.60 6.31
CA LYS A 399 -8.46 -3.79 5.97
C LYS A 399 -8.04 -2.59 5.12
#